data_cfca26b443e551308ffcc29bfbaf91a3
#
_entry.id   cfca26b443e551308ffcc29bfbaf91a3
#
_cell.length_a   1.000
_cell.length_b   1.000
_cell.length_c   1.000
_cell.angle_alpha   90.00
_cell.angle_beta   90.00
_cell.angle_gamma   90.00
#
_symmetry.space_group_name_H-M   'P 1'
#
loop_
_entity.id
_entity.type
_entity.pdbx_description
1 polymer ?
#
loop_
_entity_poly.entity_id
_entity_poly.type
_entity_poly.pdbx_seq_one_letter_code
_entity_poly.pdbx_strand_id
1 'polypeptide(L)'
;PNYRYRLTDEMLHLIQSFGTADWERSLARFMENHDSLVDLYASKRTMRKMPVKINGEDFTFSPGKHNQLQKAIIEEFAPRFAPNSECLYVGDTTEKDLVKNVDKLHALGFEITLHDKMPDVVLYAEDKDWLYFIESVTSVGPMEPKRIKEIEEMTTGVKAGKIYVTAFLDFKTFKQFSESLAWETEVWIADMPDHMIHLNGDKFLGPRI
;
A
#
# COMPACT_ATOMS: atom_id res chain seq x y z
N PRO A 1 18.38 19.81 10.24
CA PRO A 1 19.22 19.25 11.30
C PRO A 1 20.31 18.39 10.66
N ASN A 2 21.57 18.76 10.91
CA ASN A 2 22.70 17.97 10.44
C ASN A 2 22.88 16.80 11.40
N TYR A 3 22.39 15.62 11.04
CA TYR A 3 22.64 14.39 11.76
C TYR A 3 24.12 14.02 11.60
N ARG A 4 24.79 13.76 12.73
CA ARG A 4 26.15 13.23 12.76
C ARG A 4 26.11 11.85 13.40
N TYR A 5 26.70 10.88 12.74
CA TYR A 5 26.89 9.54 13.27
C TYR A 5 28.25 9.48 13.96
N ARG A 6 28.31 8.85 15.13
CA ARG A 6 29.57 8.49 15.81
C ARG A 6 29.49 7.08 16.34
N LEU A 7 30.62 6.42 16.48
CA LEU A 7 30.68 5.14 17.15
C LEU A 7 30.37 5.33 18.64
N THR A 8 29.73 4.32 19.25
CA THR A 8 29.62 4.25 20.72
C THR A 8 30.99 3.98 21.32
N ASP A 9 31.19 4.33 22.56
CA ASP A 9 32.48 4.11 23.24
C ASP A 9 32.81 2.61 23.31
N GLU A 10 31.82 1.74 23.50
CA GLU A 10 31.96 0.29 23.48
C GLU A 10 32.42 -0.24 22.11
N MET A 11 31.81 0.25 21.01
CA MET A 11 32.23 -0.13 19.65
C MET A 11 33.64 0.39 19.35
N LEU A 12 33.99 1.59 19.83
CA LEU A 12 35.31 2.14 19.68
C LEU A 12 36.37 1.26 20.37
N HIS A 13 36.11 0.85 21.63
CA HIS A 13 36.98 -0.07 22.37
C HIS A 13 37.10 -1.44 21.69
N LEU A 14 35.98 -1.97 21.16
CA LEU A 14 36.02 -3.20 20.40
C LEU A 14 36.95 -3.08 19.18
N ILE A 15 36.79 -2.02 18.36
CA ILE A 15 37.62 -1.81 17.17
C ILE A 15 39.08 -1.63 17.54
N GLN A 16 39.39 -0.94 18.63
CA GLN A 16 40.76 -0.76 19.13
C GLN A 16 41.44 -2.06 19.58
N SER A 17 40.64 -3.09 19.95
CA SER A 17 41.17 -4.42 20.28
C SER A 17 41.44 -5.30 19.03
N PHE A 18 41.09 -4.85 17.83
CA PHE A 18 41.28 -5.60 16.60
C PHE A 18 42.75 -5.89 16.35
N GLY A 19 43.06 -7.15 16.03
CA GLY A 19 44.42 -7.60 15.81
C GLY A 19 45.25 -7.88 17.07
N THR A 20 44.65 -7.74 18.27
CA THR A 20 45.27 -8.13 19.54
C THR A 20 44.80 -9.53 19.98
N ALA A 21 45.46 -10.13 20.98
CA ALA A 21 45.06 -11.42 21.55
C ALA A 21 43.67 -11.36 22.25
N ASP A 22 43.17 -10.19 22.57
CA ASP A 22 41.88 -9.98 23.24
C ASP A 22 40.70 -9.77 22.28
N TRP A 23 40.96 -9.67 20.97
CA TRP A 23 39.93 -9.38 19.98
C TRP A 23 38.75 -10.35 20.03
N GLU A 24 39.02 -11.65 19.93
CA GLU A 24 37.99 -12.70 19.91
C GLU A 24 37.09 -12.65 21.15
N ARG A 25 37.70 -12.45 22.32
CA ARG A 25 36.98 -12.36 23.60
C ARG A 25 36.12 -11.08 23.68
N SER A 26 36.69 -9.96 23.22
CA SER A 26 36.01 -8.65 23.22
C SER A 26 34.82 -8.67 22.23
N LEU A 27 35.01 -9.32 21.05
CA LEU A 27 33.96 -9.47 20.05
C LEU A 27 32.81 -10.36 20.59
N ALA A 28 33.13 -11.52 21.16
CA ALA A 28 32.12 -12.42 21.71
C ALA A 28 31.28 -11.72 22.79
N ARG A 29 31.93 -11.01 23.72
CA ARG A 29 31.26 -10.26 24.77
C ARG A 29 30.38 -9.12 24.22
N PHE A 30 30.85 -8.44 23.16
CA PHE A 30 30.07 -7.40 22.50
C PHE A 30 28.81 -7.99 21.85
N MET A 31 28.95 -9.13 21.14
CA MET A 31 27.83 -9.80 20.49
C MET A 31 26.81 -10.34 21.49
N GLU A 32 27.23 -10.84 22.67
CA GLU A 32 26.32 -11.29 23.74
C GLU A 32 25.47 -10.13 24.32
N ASN A 33 26.00 -8.93 24.35
CA ASN A 33 25.35 -7.75 24.94
C ASN A 33 24.57 -6.90 23.93
N HIS A 34 24.70 -7.18 22.63
CA HIS A 34 24.09 -6.38 21.58
C HIS A 34 23.35 -7.31 20.61
N ASP A 35 22.04 -7.23 20.62
CA ASP A 35 21.24 -7.79 19.55
C ASP A 35 21.69 -7.22 18.21
N SER A 36 21.66 -8.03 17.16
CA SER A 36 21.97 -7.52 15.84
C SER A 36 21.04 -6.34 15.53
N LEU A 37 21.54 -5.30 14.90
CA LEU A 37 20.71 -4.15 14.50
C LEU A 37 19.54 -4.61 13.64
N VAL A 38 19.73 -5.69 12.88
CA VAL A 38 18.66 -6.31 12.06
C VAL A 38 17.55 -6.86 12.95
N ASP A 39 17.90 -7.58 14.03
CA ASP A 39 16.92 -8.16 14.97
C ASP A 39 16.21 -7.05 15.77
N LEU A 40 16.97 -6.01 16.19
CA LEU A 40 16.39 -4.84 16.85
C LEU A 40 15.42 -4.08 15.93
N TYR A 41 15.75 -3.89 14.66
CA TYR A 41 14.86 -3.27 13.70
C TYR A 41 13.69 -4.17 13.32
N ALA A 42 13.88 -5.47 13.23
CA ALA A 42 12.82 -6.45 12.98
C ALA A 42 11.82 -6.45 14.14
N SER A 43 12.30 -6.48 15.40
CA SER A 43 11.43 -6.41 16.59
C SER A 43 10.65 -5.09 16.67
N LYS A 44 11.28 -3.94 16.38
CA LYS A 44 10.61 -2.64 16.30
C LYS A 44 9.57 -2.57 15.18
N ARG A 45 9.80 -3.21 14.03
CA ARG A 45 8.82 -3.33 12.95
C ARG A 45 7.63 -4.18 13.39
N THR A 46 7.87 -5.31 14.04
CA THR A 46 6.81 -6.21 14.54
C THR A 46 5.90 -5.51 15.55
N MET A 47 6.47 -4.70 16.46
CA MET A 47 5.70 -3.91 17.44
C MET A 47 4.87 -2.76 16.83
N ARG A 48 5.12 -2.39 15.57
CA ARG A 48 4.39 -1.33 14.86
C ARG A 48 3.45 -1.85 13.78
N LYS A 49 3.29 -3.17 13.68
CA LYS A 49 2.34 -3.74 12.73
C LYS A 49 0.93 -3.20 12.99
N MET A 50 0.20 -2.93 11.90
CA MET A 50 -1.14 -2.34 11.95
C MET A 50 -2.18 -3.43 11.70
N PRO A 51 -2.97 -3.82 12.70
CA PRO A 51 -4.04 -4.81 12.50
C PRO A 51 -5.11 -4.26 11.56
N VAL A 52 -5.67 -5.14 10.75
CA VAL A 52 -6.76 -4.85 9.81
C VAL A 52 -7.63 -6.09 9.64
N LYS A 53 -8.92 -5.91 9.46
CA LYS A 53 -9.84 -7.01 9.13
C LYS A 53 -10.19 -6.96 7.65
N ILE A 54 -9.91 -8.04 6.91
CA ILE A 54 -10.14 -8.15 5.46
C ILE A 54 -10.99 -9.40 5.22
N ASN A 55 -12.12 -9.26 4.54
CA ASN A 55 -13.08 -10.35 4.28
C ASN A 55 -13.49 -11.14 5.53
N GLY A 56 -13.49 -10.49 6.70
CA GLY A 56 -13.83 -11.12 7.98
C GLY A 56 -12.66 -11.79 8.71
N GLU A 57 -11.49 -11.89 8.11
CA GLU A 57 -10.27 -12.46 8.68
C GLU A 57 -9.32 -11.37 9.21
N ASP A 58 -8.51 -11.72 10.21
CA ASP A 58 -7.57 -10.80 10.85
C ASP A 58 -6.20 -10.86 10.14
N PHE A 59 -5.74 -9.71 9.65
CA PHE A 59 -4.43 -9.51 9.03
C PHE A 59 -3.65 -8.40 9.73
N THR A 60 -2.39 -8.24 9.37
CA THR A 60 -1.56 -7.15 9.86
C THR A 60 -0.71 -6.56 8.74
N PHE A 61 -0.83 -5.26 8.51
CA PHE A 61 0.07 -4.53 7.63
C PHE A 61 1.41 -4.21 8.28
N SER A 62 2.45 -4.21 7.49
CA SER A 62 3.74 -3.62 7.86
C SER A 62 3.61 -2.10 8.09
N PRO A 63 4.43 -1.49 8.98
CA PRO A 63 4.35 -0.06 9.24
C PRO A 63 4.77 0.77 8.02
N GLY A 64 4.04 1.85 7.75
CA GLY A 64 4.33 2.79 6.68
C GLY A 64 3.09 3.55 6.20
N LYS A 65 3.29 4.74 5.61
CA LYS A 65 2.18 5.58 5.13
C LYS A 65 1.38 4.91 4.02
N HIS A 66 2.05 4.18 3.13
CA HIS A 66 1.38 3.45 2.05
C HIS A 66 0.41 2.41 2.61
N ASN A 67 0.88 1.55 3.52
CA ASN A 67 0.04 0.55 4.17
C ASN A 67 -1.01 1.17 5.09
N GLN A 68 -0.72 2.33 5.70
CA GLN A 68 -1.74 3.11 6.44
C GLN A 68 -2.89 3.53 5.52
N LEU A 69 -2.58 3.95 4.29
CA LEU A 69 -3.58 4.31 3.30
C LEU A 69 -4.36 3.08 2.82
N GLN A 70 -3.70 1.95 2.55
CA GLN A 70 -4.37 0.70 2.20
C GLN A 70 -5.31 0.22 3.32
N LYS A 71 -4.89 0.34 4.59
CA LYS A 71 -5.76 0.07 5.74
C LYS A 71 -6.98 0.98 5.73
N ALA A 72 -6.81 2.28 5.51
CA ALA A 72 -7.92 3.23 5.42
C ALA A 72 -8.86 2.91 4.25
N ILE A 73 -8.34 2.43 3.11
CA ILE A 73 -9.18 1.98 1.99
C ILE A 73 -10.07 0.81 2.43
N ILE A 74 -9.53 -0.17 3.12
CA ILE A 74 -10.31 -1.34 3.60
C ILE A 74 -11.34 -0.94 4.67
N GLU A 75 -10.94 -0.11 5.65
CA GLU A 75 -11.78 0.18 6.82
C GLU A 75 -12.73 1.37 6.62
N GLU A 76 -12.40 2.32 5.75
CA GLU A 76 -13.14 3.57 5.59
C GLU A 76 -13.77 3.73 4.20
N PHE A 77 -12.99 3.50 3.12
CA PHE A 77 -13.50 3.61 1.76
C PHE A 77 -14.47 2.47 1.42
N ALA A 78 -14.05 1.21 1.63
CA ALA A 78 -14.85 0.05 1.21
C ALA A 78 -16.26 0.04 1.81
N PRO A 79 -16.47 0.27 3.12
CA PRO A 79 -17.82 0.31 3.68
C PRO A 79 -18.72 1.43 3.13
N ARG A 80 -18.13 2.54 2.67
CA ARG A 80 -18.88 3.72 2.20
C ARG A 80 -19.21 3.66 0.71
N PHE A 81 -18.23 3.31 -0.11
CA PHE A 81 -18.32 3.42 -1.57
C PHE A 81 -18.41 2.07 -2.30
N ALA A 82 -17.95 1.01 -1.67
CA ALA A 82 -18.03 -0.36 -2.15
C ALA A 82 -18.60 -1.31 -1.08
N PRO A 83 -19.80 -1.03 -0.51
CA PRO A 83 -20.38 -1.85 0.56
C PRO A 83 -20.54 -3.30 0.09
N ASN A 84 -20.32 -4.26 0.99
CA ASN A 84 -20.39 -5.70 0.75
C ASN A 84 -19.38 -6.23 -0.30
N SER A 85 -18.39 -5.43 -0.69
CA SER A 85 -17.35 -5.91 -1.60
C SER A 85 -16.41 -6.87 -0.90
N GLU A 86 -15.93 -7.85 -1.68
CA GLU A 86 -14.83 -8.73 -1.30
C GLU A 86 -13.50 -8.09 -1.74
N CYS A 87 -12.50 -8.08 -0.87
CA CYS A 87 -11.14 -7.71 -1.24
C CYS A 87 -10.49 -8.91 -1.94
N LEU A 88 -10.26 -8.79 -3.25
CA LEU A 88 -9.62 -9.82 -4.06
C LEU A 88 -8.10 -9.72 -4.05
N TYR A 89 -7.59 -8.51 -3.87
CA TYR A 89 -6.15 -8.26 -3.79
C TYR A 89 -5.86 -7.08 -2.89
N VAL A 90 -4.85 -7.21 -2.07
CA VAL A 90 -4.16 -6.10 -1.42
C VAL A 90 -2.71 -6.49 -1.18
N GLY A 91 -1.79 -5.59 -1.55
CA GLY A 91 -0.36 -5.75 -1.31
C GLY A 91 0.06 -5.27 0.07
N ASP A 92 1.32 -5.53 0.40
CA ASP A 92 2.01 -4.95 1.56
C ASP A 92 3.42 -4.56 1.15
N THR A 93 3.97 -3.52 1.72
CA THR A 93 5.31 -3.02 1.36
C THR A 93 6.45 -3.99 1.69
N THR A 94 6.20 -4.95 2.60
CA THR A 94 7.18 -5.95 3.02
C THR A 94 6.79 -7.36 2.55
N GLU A 95 5.51 -7.71 2.70
CA GLU A 95 4.92 -8.96 2.23
C GLU A 95 4.14 -8.64 0.95
N LYS A 96 4.72 -8.97 -0.20
CA LYS A 96 4.29 -8.50 -1.53
C LYS A 96 2.78 -8.65 -1.79
N ASP A 97 2.20 -9.79 -1.43
CA ASP A 97 0.77 -10.09 -1.58
C ASP A 97 0.19 -10.46 -0.20
N LEU A 98 -0.49 -9.53 0.48
CA LEU A 98 -1.12 -9.80 1.78
C LEU A 98 -2.41 -10.62 1.59
N VAL A 99 -3.23 -10.25 0.61
CA VAL A 99 -4.40 -11.01 0.15
C VAL A 99 -4.33 -11.12 -1.36
N LYS A 100 -4.58 -12.33 -1.90
CA LYS A 100 -4.66 -12.57 -3.34
C LYS A 100 -5.58 -13.77 -3.62
N ASN A 101 -6.81 -13.49 -4.01
CA ASN A 101 -7.77 -14.52 -4.42
C ASN A 101 -7.60 -14.87 -5.90
N VAL A 102 -6.60 -15.68 -6.21
CA VAL A 102 -6.23 -16.05 -7.59
C VAL A 102 -7.39 -16.71 -8.34
N ASP A 103 -8.11 -17.62 -7.67
CA ASP A 103 -9.20 -18.37 -8.30
C ASP A 103 -10.35 -17.45 -8.73
N LYS A 104 -10.75 -16.51 -7.87
CA LYS A 104 -11.81 -15.55 -8.18
C LYS A 104 -11.38 -14.52 -9.22
N LEU A 105 -10.12 -14.06 -9.17
CA LEU A 105 -9.56 -13.18 -10.21
C LEU A 105 -9.62 -13.87 -11.59
N HIS A 106 -9.17 -15.12 -11.69
CA HIS A 106 -9.26 -15.88 -12.95
C HIS A 106 -10.70 -16.13 -13.38
N ALA A 107 -11.60 -16.47 -12.45
CA ALA A 107 -13.02 -16.68 -12.76
C ALA A 107 -13.69 -15.40 -13.30
N LEU A 108 -13.24 -14.21 -12.86
CA LEU A 108 -13.70 -12.91 -13.38
C LEU A 108 -13.10 -12.55 -14.73
N GLY A 109 -12.10 -13.27 -15.22
CA GLY A 109 -11.48 -13.06 -16.53
C GLY A 109 -10.19 -12.21 -16.48
N PHE A 110 -9.52 -12.12 -15.33
CA PHE A 110 -8.19 -11.50 -15.27
C PHE A 110 -7.14 -12.37 -15.95
N GLU A 111 -6.33 -11.75 -16.78
CA GLU A 111 -5.15 -12.35 -17.41
C GLU A 111 -3.89 -11.84 -16.69
N ILE A 112 -3.51 -12.50 -15.59
CA ILE A 112 -2.38 -12.07 -14.75
C ILE A 112 -1.12 -12.83 -15.16
N THR A 113 -0.10 -12.11 -15.59
CA THR A 113 1.23 -12.64 -15.89
C THR A 113 2.23 -12.32 -14.76
N LEU A 114 3.44 -12.93 -14.83
CA LEU A 114 4.50 -12.67 -13.83
C LEU A 114 5.03 -11.22 -13.84
N HIS A 115 4.76 -10.48 -14.90
CA HIS A 115 5.25 -9.12 -15.09
C HIS A 115 4.19 -8.05 -14.79
N ASP A 116 2.93 -8.45 -14.60
CA ASP A 116 1.85 -7.52 -14.35
C ASP A 116 1.94 -6.94 -12.95
N LYS A 117 1.78 -5.64 -12.89
CA LYS A 117 1.71 -4.91 -11.64
C LYS A 117 0.25 -4.78 -11.23
N MET A 118 -0.17 -5.56 -10.24
CA MET A 118 -1.51 -5.42 -9.66
C MET A 118 -1.72 -4.00 -9.11
N PRO A 119 -2.94 -3.44 -9.14
CA PRO A 119 -3.30 -2.28 -8.33
C PRO A 119 -3.05 -2.56 -6.84
N ASP A 120 -2.84 -1.52 -6.05
CA ASP A 120 -2.55 -1.69 -4.62
C ASP A 120 -3.69 -2.39 -3.88
N VAL A 121 -4.95 -2.10 -4.28
CA VAL A 121 -6.14 -2.78 -3.75
C VAL A 121 -7.12 -3.07 -4.90
N VAL A 122 -7.70 -4.28 -4.92
CA VAL A 122 -8.79 -4.67 -5.82
C VAL A 122 -9.97 -5.15 -4.99
N LEU A 123 -11.12 -4.47 -5.11
CA LEU A 123 -12.38 -4.85 -4.47
C LEU A 123 -13.40 -5.28 -5.53
N TYR A 124 -14.23 -6.26 -5.20
CA TYR A 124 -15.32 -6.71 -6.06
C TYR A 124 -16.66 -6.67 -5.33
N ALA A 125 -17.58 -5.85 -5.82
CA ALA A 125 -18.95 -5.78 -5.36
C ALA A 125 -19.82 -6.67 -6.26
N GLU A 126 -20.06 -7.90 -5.80
CA GLU A 126 -20.76 -8.94 -6.59
C GLU A 126 -22.21 -8.56 -6.89
N ASP A 127 -22.89 -7.88 -5.96
CA ASP A 127 -24.29 -7.42 -6.12
C ASP A 127 -24.49 -6.42 -7.25
N LYS A 128 -23.42 -5.69 -7.61
CA LYS A 128 -23.42 -4.68 -8.69
C LYS A 128 -22.64 -5.14 -9.93
N ASP A 129 -21.91 -6.24 -9.82
CA ASP A 129 -20.90 -6.66 -10.79
C ASP A 129 -19.89 -5.55 -11.11
N TRP A 130 -19.31 -4.95 -10.04
CA TRP A 130 -18.35 -3.85 -10.12
C TRP A 130 -17.01 -4.21 -9.49
N LEU A 131 -15.94 -3.90 -10.21
CA LEU A 131 -14.55 -3.98 -9.74
C LEU A 131 -14.00 -2.59 -9.49
N TYR A 132 -13.42 -2.41 -8.31
CA TYR A 132 -12.71 -1.20 -7.93
C TYR A 132 -11.22 -1.47 -7.97
N PHE A 133 -10.51 -0.73 -8.82
CA PHE A 133 -9.05 -0.72 -8.93
C PHE A 133 -8.53 0.51 -8.23
N ILE A 134 -7.81 0.34 -7.12
CA ILE A 134 -7.45 1.45 -6.24
C ILE A 134 -5.93 1.54 -6.14
N GLU A 135 -5.37 2.70 -6.46
CA GLU A 135 -3.96 3.05 -6.25
C GLU A 135 -3.81 3.90 -4.98
N SER A 136 -2.90 3.51 -4.11
CA SER A 136 -2.61 4.16 -2.82
C SER A 136 -1.43 5.10 -2.97
N VAL A 137 -1.69 6.40 -3.15
CA VAL A 137 -0.64 7.37 -3.50
C VAL A 137 -0.10 8.09 -2.26
N THR A 138 1.17 7.85 -1.97
CA THR A 138 1.93 8.57 -0.95
C THR A 138 3.15 9.30 -1.51
N SER A 139 3.70 8.83 -2.63
CA SER A 139 4.87 9.43 -3.28
C SER A 139 4.90 9.27 -4.80
N VAL A 140 4.30 8.21 -5.35
CA VAL A 140 4.22 7.91 -6.79
C VAL A 140 2.99 7.07 -7.09
N GLY A 141 2.62 6.99 -8.36
CA GLY A 141 1.70 5.98 -8.90
C GLY A 141 0.21 6.30 -8.82
N PRO A 142 -0.25 7.54 -9.15
CA PRO A 142 -1.68 7.79 -9.27
C PRO A 142 -2.29 7.03 -10.47
N MET A 143 -3.62 7.02 -10.54
CA MET A 143 -4.37 6.48 -11.67
C MET A 143 -4.24 7.44 -12.87
N GLU A 144 -3.09 7.38 -13.54
CA GLU A 144 -2.79 8.12 -14.78
C GLU A 144 -3.24 7.32 -16.02
N PRO A 145 -3.37 7.95 -17.22
CA PRO A 145 -3.83 7.25 -18.42
C PRO A 145 -3.03 6.00 -18.79
N LYS A 146 -1.72 6.01 -18.55
CA LYS A 146 -0.86 4.84 -18.77
C LYS A 146 -1.25 3.70 -17.82
N ARG A 147 -1.53 4.03 -16.56
CA ARG A 147 -1.90 3.03 -15.55
C ARG A 147 -3.25 2.37 -15.85
N ILE A 148 -4.22 3.16 -16.30
CA ILE A 148 -5.51 2.62 -16.76
C ILE A 148 -5.30 1.63 -17.90
N LYS A 149 -4.47 1.98 -18.90
CA LYS A 149 -4.18 1.09 -20.00
C LYS A 149 -3.56 -0.24 -19.55
N GLU A 150 -2.62 -0.22 -18.61
CA GLU A 150 -2.01 -1.42 -18.03
C GLU A 150 -3.05 -2.31 -17.33
N ILE A 151 -4.00 -1.70 -16.59
CA ILE A 151 -5.10 -2.43 -15.95
C ILE A 151 -6.07 -2.98 -16.99
N GLU A 152 -6.42 -2.21 -18.02
CA GLU A 152 -7.29 -2.65 -19.10
C GLU A 152 -6.71 -3.84 -19.87
N GLU A 153 -5.40 -3.84 -20.13
CA GLU A 153 -4.71 -4.97 -20.77
C GLU A 153 -4.81 -6.23 -19.91
N MET A 154 -4.59 -6.14 -18.61
CA MET A 154 -4.71 -7.25 -17.66
C MET A 154 -6.16 -7.72 -17.47
N THR A 155 -7.13 -6.88 -17.74
CA THR A 155 -8.57 -7.14 -17.53
C THR A 155 -9.38 -7.19 -18.81
N THR A 156 -8.75 -7.55 -19.93
CA THR A 156 -9.40 -7.64 -21.26
C THR A 156 -10.57 -8.63 -21.26
N GLY A 157 -10.46 -9.73 -20.52
CA GLY A 157 -11.51 -10.75 -20.40
C GLY A 157 -12.60 -10.43 -19.36
N VAL A 158 -12.45 -9.36 -18.57
CA VAL A 158 -13.36 -8.99 -17.49
C VAL A 158 -14.60 -8.29 -18.05
N LYS A 159 -15.79 -8.78 -17.67
CA LYS A 159 -17.09 -8.19 -18.05
C LYS A 159 -17.68 -7.24 -17.02
N ALA A 160 -17.24 -7.36 -15.76
CA ALA A 160 -17.69 -6.50 -14.67
C ALA A 160 -17.37 -5.03 -14.94
N GLY A 161 -18.20 -4.14 -14.44
CA GLY A 161 -17.96 -2.69 -14.51
C GLY A 161 -16.67 -2.32 -13.77
N LYS A 162 -15.85 -1.47 -14.36
CA LYS A 162 -14.54 -1.08 -13.82
C LYS A 162 -14.59 0.33 -13.28
N ILE A 163 -14.14 0.52 -12.05
CA ILE A 163 -14.05 1.80 -11.36
C ILE A 163 -12.58 2.02 -10.95
N TYR A 164 -12.01 3.12 -11.42
CA TYR A 164 -10.62 3.48 -11.18
C TYR A 164 -10.53 4.55 -10.10
N VAL A 165 -9.82 4.26 -9.02
CA VAL A 165 -9.73 5.14 -7.86
C VAL A 165 -8.28 5.45 -7.54
N THR A 166 -7.98 6.74 -7.32
CA THR A 166 -6.74 7.15 -6.66
C THR A 166 -7.04 7.56 -5.23
N ALA A 167 -6.42 6.90 -4.27
CA ALA A 167 -6.54 7.23 -2.86
C ALA A 167 -5.34 8.03 -2.36
N PHE A 168 -5.59 9.01 -1.48
CA PHE A 168 -4.60 9.83 -0.81
C PHE A 168 -4.85 9.84 0.70
N LEU A 169 -3.80 9.99 1.52
CA LEU A 169 -3.96 10.20 2.95
C LEU A 169 -4.56 11.58 3.25
N ASP A 170 -4.07 12.61 2.56
CA ASP A 170 -4.38 14.00 2.84
C ASP A 170 -4.51 14.83 1.56
N PHE A 171 -5.17 15.98 1.68
CA PHE A 171 -5.43 16.91 0.59
C PHE A 171 -4.15 17.55 0.04
N LYS A 172 -3.10 17.66 0.86
CA LYS A 172 -1.82 18.21 0.43
C LYS A 172 -1.14 17.28 -0.58
N THR A 173 -1.17 15.98 -0.32
CA THR A 173 -0.64 14.96 -1.24
C THR A 173 -1.46 14.93 -2.54
N PHE A 174 -2.79 14.96 -2.46
CA PHE A 174 -3.66 15.08 -3.64
C PHE A 174 -3.26 16.22 -4.55
N LYS A 175 -3.05 17.45 -4.02
CA LYS A 175 -2.64 18.61 -4.81
C LYS A 175 -1.35 18.40 -5.61
N GLN A 176 -0.42 17.59 -5.11
CA GLN A 176 0.84 17.34 -5.79
C GLN A 176 0.68 16.46 -7.04
N PHE A 177 -0.38 15.65 -7.09
CA PHE A 177 -0.62 14.68 -8.16
C PHE A 177 -1.85 15.00 -9.01
N SER A 178 -2.61 16.06 -8.68
CA SER A 178 -3.89 16.37 -9.34
C SER A 178 -3.79 16.57 -10.85
N GLU A 179 -2.66 17.05 -11.36
CA GLU A 179 -2.44 17.28 -12.79
C GLU A 179 -2.17 15.99 -13.59
N SER A 180 -1.74 14.92 -12.91
CA SER A 180 -1.42 13.62 -13.54
C SER A 180 -2.57 12.62 -13.52
N LEU A 181 -3.65 12.94 -12.82
CA LEU A 181 -4.83 12.07 -12.73
C LEU A 181 -5.56 11.98 -14.08
N ALA A 182 -5.98 10.77 -14.42
CA ALA A 182 -6.80 10.58 -15.62
C ALA A 182 -8.23 11.06 -15.39
N TRP A 183 -8.86 11.56 -16.47
CA TRP A 183 -10.30 11.76 -16.49
C TRP A 183 -11.06 10.43 -16.45
N GLU A 184 -12.33 10.46 -16.12
CA GLU A 184 -13.20 9.28 -15.93
C GLU A 184 -12.72 8.38 -14.77
N THR A 185 -12.07 8.96 -13.75
CA THR A 185 -11.61 8.27 -12.54
C THR A 185 -12.10 8.98 -11.28
N GLU A 186 -11.97 8.30 -10.16
CA GLU A 186 -12.39 8.75 -8.85
C GLU A 186 -11.19 9.10 -7.97
N VAL A 187 -11.35 10.09 -7.10
CA VAL A 187 -10.35 10.42 -6.08
C VAL A 187 -10.97 10.35 -4.71
N TRP A 188 -10.33 9.61 -3.82
CA TRP A 188 -10.70 9.53 -2.42
C TRP A 188 -9.57 10.01 -1.51
N ILE A 189 -9.92 10.75 -0.45
CA ILE A 189 -8.96 11.32 0.51
C ILE A 189 -9.32 10.84 1.91
N ALA A 190 -8.42 10.12 2.57
CA ALA A 190 -8.67 9.49 3.86
C ALA A 190 -9.01 10.49 4.99
N ASP A 191 -8.45 11.70 4.94
CA ASP A 191 -8.81 12.79 5.89
C ASP A 191 -10.26 13.29 5.72
N MET A 192 -10.92 12.96 4.60
CA MET A 192 -12.31 13.31 4.30
C MET A 192 -13.09 12.07 3.83
N PRO A 193 -13.23 11.04 4.66
CA PRO A 193 -13.63 9.70 4.24
C PRO A 193 -15.05 9.61 3.66
N ASP A 194 -15.91 10.54 3.96
CA ASP A 194 -17.32 10.57 3.51
C ASP A 194 -17.50 11.22 2.12
N HIS A 195 -16.41 11.69 1.50
CA HIS A 195 -16.46 12.42 0.24
C HIS A 195 -15.59 11.77 -0.84
N MET A 196 -16.03 11.92 -2.08
CA MET A 196 -15.30 11.47 -3.27
C MET A 196 -15.31 12.60 -4.32
N ILE A 197 -14.20 12.76 -5.03
CA ILE A 197 -14.09 13.67 -6.17
C ILE A 197 -14.24 12.84 -7.43
N HIS A 198 -15.22 13.19 -8.27
CA HIS A 198 -15.46 12.55 -9.56
C HIS A 198 -14.81 13.39 -10.66
N LEU A 199 -13.81 12.84 -11.35
CA LEU A 199 -13.17 13.47 -12.50
C LEU A 199 -13.89 13.09 -13.79
N ASN A 200 -15.11 13.57 -13.96
CA ASN A 200 -15.98 13.24 -15.10
C ASN A 200 -15.76 14.25 -16.22
N GLY A 201 -14.97 13.89 -17.24
CA GLY A 201 -14.45 14.83 -18.23
C GLY A 201 -15.36 15.17 -19.39
N ASP A 202 -16.31 14.30 -19.77
CA ASP A 202 -17.11 14.45 -20.98
C ASP A 202 -18.57 14.85 -20.74
N LYS A 203 -19.02 14.89 -19.48
CA LYS A 203 -20.43 15.12 -19.14
C LYS A 203 -20.65 16.30 -18.23
N PHE A 204 -21.27 17.35 -18.76
CA PHE A 204 -21.85 18.41 -17.95
C PHE A 204 -23.30 18.09 -17.63
N LEU A 205 -23.58 17.78 -16.36
CA LEU A 205 -24.90 17.35 -15.90
C LEU A 205 -25.85 18.51 -15.53
N GLY A 206 -25.37 19.75 -15.60
CA GLY A 206 -26.13 20.94 -15.26
C GLY A 206 -25.95 21.41 -13.81
N PRO A 207 -26.66 22.46 -13.39
CA PRO A 207 -26.58 22.99 -12.03
C PRO A 207 -27.19 22.02 -11.02
N ARG A 208 -26.69 22.05 -9.80
CA ARG A 208 -27.34 21.38 -8.67
C ARG A 208 -28.63 22.14 -8.32
N ILE A 209 -29.71 21.41 -8.12
CA ILE A 209 -31.00 21.91 -7.67
C ILE A 209 -31.10 21.71 -6.16
#